data_852161c6566a1fd0f34816a72f0d6103
#
_entry.id   852161c6566a1fd0f34816a72f0d6103
#
_cell.length_a   1.000
_cell.length_b   1.000
_cell.length_c   1.000
_cell.angle_alpha   90.00
_cell.angle_beta   90.00
_cell.angle_gamma   90.00
#
_symmetry.space_group_name_H-M   'P 1'
#
loop_
_entity.id
_entity.type
_entity.pdbx_description
1 polymer ?
#
loop_
_entity_poly.entity_id
_entity_poly.type
_entity_poly.pdbx_seq_one_letter_code
_entity_poly.pdbx_strand_id
1 'polypeptide(L)'
;ATSPRELGRKSLAVNLSDVAAMGAAPVASFLSLSLPPGVTGVWIDAFLAGYHALSTQFGVPLLGGDTTSARDRLTVSVTAIGRAENTHLKRRGDAKPGDRIFVTGYLGDSAQGLQDMLSGRDTPFIALHNKPEPFVNEGIWLGGRNEVHAMMDISDGIASDLLHILQMSGVGAEVSLDMIPTNTPIELAVAGGEDYKLLLTADVGAAARLAEDYKAKFGEPLYEIGRIVAGEEIRWLDRGNPVLIECEGFAHF
;
A
#
# COMPACT_ATOMS: atom_id res chain seq x y z
N ALA A 1 16.31 -13.75 5.89
CA ALA A 1 16.74 -12.59 5.08
C ALA A 1 16.03 -12.65 3.72
N THR A 2 15.60 -11.51 3.20
CA THR A 2 14.98 -11.40 1.87
C THR A 2 15.95 -11.85 0.78
N SER A 3 15.54 -12.74 -0.09
CA SER A 3 16.38 -13.21 -1.20
C SER A 3 16.53 -12.11 -2.27
N PRO A 4 17.60 -12.14 -3.10
CA PRO A 4 17.75 -11.17 -4.19
C PRO A 4 16.54 -11.14 -5.14
N ARG A 5 15.95 -12.29 -5.44
CA ARG A 5 14.75 -12.39 -6.28
C ARG A 5 13.54 -11.72 -5.66
N GLU A 6 13.30 -11.92 -4.37
CA GLU A 6 12.21 -11.26 -3.63
C GLU A 6 12.44 -9.76 -3.56
N LEU A 7 13.68 -9.34 -3.29
CA LEU A 7 14.03 -7.92 -3.25
C LEU A 7 13.76 -7.24 -4.61
N GLY A 8 14.16 -7.87 -5.72
CA GLY A 8 13.88 -7.35 -7.06
C GLY A 8 12.38 -7.20 -7.33
N ARG A 9 11.56 -8.21 -6.95
CA ARG A 9 10.10 -8.13 -7.05
C ARG A 9 9.54 -7.01 -6.18
N LYS A 10 9.93 -6.96 -4.91
CA LYS A 10 9.45 -5.96 -3.93
C LYS A 10 9.79 -4.55 -4.39
N SER A 11 11.03 -4.32 -4.90
CA SER A 11 11.45 -3.01 -5.38
C SER A 11 10.54 -2.42 -6.46
N LEU A 12 9.99 -3.26 -7.34
CA LEU A 12 9.01 -2.80 -8.33
C LEU A 12 7.61 -2.71 -7.72
N ALA A 13 7.21 -3.70 -6.90
CA ALA A 13 5.85 -3.79 -6.34
C ALA A 13 5.44 -2.55 -5.56
N VAL A 14 6.33 -2.03 -4.70
CA VAL A 14 6.05 -0.85 -3.88
C VAL A 14 5.78 0.40 -4.72
N ASN A 15 6.50 0.56 -5.82
CA ASN A 15 6.30 1.68 -6.76
C ASN A 15 5.05 1.51 -7.63
N LEU A 16 4.68 0.27 -7.95
CA LEU A 16 3.40 0.00 -8.63
C LEU A 16 2.21 0.24 -7.72
N SER A 17 2.37 0.06 -6.41
CA SER A 17 1.38 0.40 -5.40
C SER A 17 1.05 1.89 -5.41
N ASP A 18 2.05 2.77 -5.44
CA ASP A 18 1.86 4.22 -5.58
C ASP A 18 1.08 4.59 -6.84
N VAL A 19 1.40 3.95 -7.97
CA VAL A 19 0.69 4.18 -9.23
C VAL A 19 -0.76 3.72 -9.14
N ALA A 20 -1.00 2.54 -8.54
CA ALA A 20 -2.34 2.00 -8.31
C ALA A 20 -3.16 2.89 -7.39
N ALA A 21 -2.54 3.42 -6.32
CA ALA A 21 -3.15 4.33 -5.35
C ALA A 21 -3.65 5.63 -5.98
N MET A 22 -3.09 6.03 -7.12
CA MET A 22 -3.57 7.18 -7.90
C MET A 22 -4.68 6.82 -8.91
N GLY A 23 -5.14 5.57 -8.98
CA GLY A 23 -6.11 5.12 -9.98
C GLY A 23 -5.51 5.01 -11.38
N ALA A 24 -4.19 4.95 -11.50
CA ALA A 24 -3.45 4.96 -12.75
C ALA A 24 -3.00 3.57 -13.20
N ALA A 25 -2.91 3.38 -14.50
CA ALA A 25 -2.28 2.19 -15.10
C ALA A 25 -0.77 2.42 -15.21
N PRO A 26 0.09 1.57 -14.65
CA PRO A 26 1.52 1.67 -14.84
C PRO A 26 1.88 1.36 -16.30
N VAL A 27 2.83 2.12 -16.89
CA VAL A 27 3.19 2.00 -18.31
C VAL A 27 4.68 1.77 -18.55
N ALA A 28 5.55 2.15 -17.62
CA ALA A 28 6.99 1.98 -17.73
C ALA A 28 7.68 2.09 -16.38
N SER A 29 8.89 1.55 -16.28
CA SER A 29 9.76 1.73 -15.12
C SER A 29 11.21 2.00 -15.53
N PHE A 30 11.96 2.62 -14.61
CA PHE A 30 13.41 2.82 -14.68
C PHE A 30 14.03 2.33 -13.38
N LEU A 31 15.19 1.69 -13.45
CA LEU A 31 15.87 1.09 -12.30
C LEU A 31 17.31 1.60 -12.20
N SER A 32 17.64 2.24 -11.09
CA SER A 32 19.01 2.60 -10.76
C SER A 32 19.51 1.77 -9.58
N LEU A 33 20.68 1.15 -9.76
CA LEU A 33 21.34 0.32 -8.76
C LEU A 33 22.69 0.92 -8.38
N SER A 34 22.97 1.05 -7.10
CA SER A 34 24.29 1.35 -6.58
C SER A 34 24.77 0.16 -5.76
N LEU A 35 25.81 -0.53 -6.26
CA LEU A 35 26.21 -1.86 -5.82
C LEU A 35 27.49 -1.79 -4.97
N PRO A 36 27.46 -2.27 -3.71
CA PRO A 36 28.65 -2.37 -2.86
C PRO A 36 29.54 -3.55 -3.32
N PRO A 37 30.81 -3.59 -2.87
CA PRO A 37 31.67 -4.74 -3.06
C PRO A 37 31.02 -6.02 -2.52
N GLY A 38 31.19 -7.14 -3.24
CA GLY A 38 30.63 -8.44 -2.86
C GLY A 38 29.30 -8.79 -3.50
N VAL A 39 28.60 -7.84 -4.14
CA VAL A 39 27.45 -8.17 -5.00
C VAL A 39 27.96 -8.87 -6.26
N THR A 40 27.49 -10.10 -6.49
CA THR A 40 27.93 -10.96 -7.59
C THR A 40 26.98 -10.86 -8.80
N GLY A 41 27.43 -11.28 -9.99
CA GLY A 41 26.55 -11.40 -11.15
C GLY A 41 25.34 -12.31 -10.90
N VAL A 42 25.54 -13.42 -10.18
CA VAL A 42 24.45 -14.33 -9.79
C VAL A 42 23.40 -13.61 -8.93
N TRP A 43 23.83 -12.75 -8.02
CA TRP A 43 22.91 -11.94 -7.21
C TRP A 43 22.11 -10.97 -8.08
N ILE A 44 22.76 -10.29 -9.04
CA ILE A 44 22.13 -9.34 -9.97
C ILE A 44 21.13 -10.07 -10.85
N ASP A 45 21.49 -11.23 -11.41
CA ASP A 45 20.60 -12.03 -12.24
C ASP A 45 19.34 -12.46 -11.47
N ALA A 46 19.50 -12.89 -10.23
CA ALA A 46 18.37 -13.27 -9.37
C ALA A 46 17.46 -12.06 -9.04
N PHE A 47 18.05 -10.90 -8.75
CA PHE A 47 17.32 -9.65 -8.49
C PHE A 47 16.51 -9.25 -9.74
N LEU A 48 17.17 -9.18 -10.91
CA LEU A 48 16.51 -8.84 -12.18
C LEU A 48 15.44 -9.87 -12.56
N ALA A 49 15.63 -11.16 -12.29
CA ALA A 49 14.62 -12.17 -12.53
C ALA A 49 13.34 -11.93 -11.70
N GLY A 50 13.48 -11.48 -10.43
CA GLY A 50 12.33 -11.10 -9.61
C GLY A 50 11.63 -9.84 -10.12
N TYR A 51 12.41 -8.83 -10.49
CA TYR A 51 11.91 -7.57 -11.05
C TYR A 51 11.14 -7.82 -12.37
N HIS A 52 11.74 -8.56 -13.30
CA HIS A 52 11.13 -8.86 -14.60
C HIS A 52 9.90 -9.75 -14.51
N ALA A 53 9.84 -10.66 -13.55
CA ALA A 53 8.64 -11.47 -13.33
C ALA A 53 7.41 -10.58 -13.04
N LEU A 54 7.56 -9.60 -12.14
CA LEU A 54 6.48 -8.66 -11.82
C LEU A 54 6.22 -7.67 -12.97
N SER A 55 7.29 -7.16 -13.60
CA SER A 55 7.21 -6.29 -14.79
C SER A 55 6.38 -6.95 -15.90
N THR A 56 6.60 -8.23 -16.15
CA THR A 56 5.84 -9.00 -17.15
C THR A 56 4.39 -9.20 -16.74
N GLN A 57 4.15 -9.51 -15.45
CA GLN A 57 2.80 -9.73 -14.91
C GLN A 57 1.89 -8.52 -15.15
N PHE A 58 2.41 -7.31 -14.99
CA PHE A 58 1.64 -6.07 -15.13
C PHE A 58 1.89 -5.33 -16.45
N GLY A 59 2.71 -5.89 -17.36
CA GLY A 59 3.00 -5.25 -18.64
C GLY A 59 3.76 -3.92 -18.51
N VAL A 60 4.65 -3.80 -17.52
CA VAL A 60 5.40 -2.57 -17.19
C VAL A 60 6.88 -2.75 -17.60
N PRO A 61 7.27 -2.46 -18.84
CA PRO A 61 8.64 -2.66 -19.29
C PRO A 61 9.64 -1.79 -18.51
N LEU A 62 10.80 -2.38 -18.21
CA LEU A 62 11.97 -1.64 -17.76
C LEU A 62 12.62 -0.97 -18.98
N LEU A 63 12.52 0.35 -19.07
CA LEU A 63 12.99 1.11 -20.25
C LEU A 63 14.44 1.59 -20.13
N GLY A 64 15.00 1.59 -18.92
CA GLY A 64 16.36 2.04 -18.69
C GLY A 64 16.67 2.20 -17.21
N GLY A 65 17.78 2.87 -16.94
CA GLY A 65 18.28 3.12 -15.61
C GLY A 65 19.80 3.25 -15.63
N ASP A 66 20.43 3.07 -14.46
CA ASP A 66 21.87 3.15 -14.31
C ASP A 66 22.35 2.12 -13.29
N THR A 67 23.62 1.70 -13.44
CA THR A 67 24.27 0.81 -12.47
C THR A 67 25.63 1.39 -12.11
N THR A 68 25.80 1.75 -10.86
CA THR A 68 27.03 2.36 -10.33
C THR A 68 27.60 1.54 -9.18
N SER A 69 28.84 1.84 -8.80
CA SER A 69 29.45 1.26 -7.60
C SER A 69 29.11 2.10 -6.36
N ALA A 70 28.89 1.43 -5.23
CA ALA A 70 28.77 2.02 -3.91
C ALA A 70 29.96 1.60 -3.03
N ARG A 71 30.21 2.34 -1.94
CA ARG A 71 31.27 1.99 -1.00
C ARG A 71 30.85 0.84 -0.07
N ASP A 72 29.66 0.91 0.51
CA ASP A 72 29.24 0.08 1.64
C ASP A 72 27.80 -0.42 1.60
N ARG A 73 26.89 0.26 0.90
CA ARG A 73 25.46 -0.05 0.92
C ARG A 73 24.89 -0.27 -0.48
N LEU A 74 24.00 -1.26 -0.58
CA LEU A 74 23.13 -1.42 -1.73
C LEU A 74 22.08 -0.31 -1.72
N THR A 75 21.95 0.40 -2.84
CA THR A 75 20.84 1.33 -3.06
C THR A 75 20.08 0.90 -4.30
N VAL A 76 18.76 0.81 -4.15
CA VAL A 76 17.83 0.52 -5.25
C VAL A 76 16.90 1.72 -5.37
N SER A 77 16.86 2.33 -6.56
CA SER A 77 15.91 3.40 -6.87
C SER A 77 15.10 2.99 -8.09
N VAL A 78 13.79 3.02 -7.96
CA VAL A 78 12.85 2.73 -9.03
C VAL A 78 12.02 3.97 -9.31
N THR A 79 11.86 4.30 -10.59
CA THR A 79 10.88 5.28 -11.05
C THR A 79 9.82 4.55 -11.85
N ALA A 80 8.58 4.56 -11.37
CA ALA A 80 7.44 4.04 -12.11
C ALA A 80 6.66 5.19 -12.76
N ILE A 81 6.23 5.00 -14.00
CA ILE A 81 5.38 5.96 -14.72
C ILE A 81 4.01 5.32 -14.89
N GLY A 82 2.98 6.04 -14.44
CA GLY A 82 1.58 5.69 -14.62
C GLY A 82 0.87 6.63 -15.59
N ARG A 83 -0.25 6.18 -16.12
CA ARG A 83 -1.17 6.96 -16.94
C ARG A 83 -2.59 6.76 -16.44
N ALA A 84 -3.31 7.87 -16.22
CA ALA A 84 -4.72 7.89 -15.92
C ALA A 84 -5.43 8.93 -16.76
N GLU A 85 -6.73 8.76 -16.98
CA GLU A 85 -7.59 9.85 -17.41
C GLU A 85 -7.76 10.85 -16.26
N ASN A 86 -7.88 12.16 -16.56
CA ASN A 86 -7.96 13.19 -15.52
C ASN A 86 -9.11 12.95 -14.52
N THR A 87 -10.23 12.39 -14.98
CA THR A 87 -11.41 12.06 -14.17
C THR A 87 -11.21 10.82 -13.30
N HIS A 88 -10.22 9.99 -13.61
CA HIS A 88 -9.90 8.76 -12.87
C HIS A 88 -8.78 8.96 -11.85
N LEU A 89 -8.09 10.11 -11.91
CA LEU A 89 -6.99 10.39 -10.99
C LEU A 89 -7.54 10.61 -9.58
N LYS A 90 -7.15 9.77 -8.64
CA LYS A 90 -7.50 9.90 -7.22
C LYS A 90 -6.39 10.62 -6.47
N ARG A 91 -6.80 11.51 -5.58
CA ARG A 91 -5.90 12.32 -4.76
C ARG A 91 -6.22 12.13 -3.29
N ARG A 92 -5.24 12.37 -2.44
CA ARG A 92 -5.42 12.33 -0.98
C ARG A 92 -6.33 13.45 -0.46
N GLY A 93 -6.42 14.59 -1.17
CA GLY A 93 -7.11 15.80 -0.74
C GLY A 93 -8.59 15.89 -1.13
N ASP A 94 -9.20 14.83 -1.63
CA ASP A 94 -10.57 14.90 -2.17
C ASP A 94 -11.62 14.17 -1.28
N ALA A 95 -11.26 13.75 -0.05
CA ALA A 95 -12.19 13.14 0.90
C ALA A 95 -13.22 14.16 1.43
N LYS A 96 -14.45 13.70 1.66
CA LYS A 96 -15.57 14.56 2.06
C LYS A 96 -16.20 14.08 3.36
N PRO A 97 -16.64 14.98 4.25
CA PRO A 97 -17.43 14.58 5.42
C PRO A 97 -18.64 13.74 5.02
N GLY A 98 -18.83 12.60 5.69
CA GLY A 98 -19.86 11.61 5.39
C GLY A 98 -19.36 10.42 4.55
N ASP A 99 -18.23 10.52 3.88
CA ASP A 99 -17.64 9.39 3.15
C ASP A 99 -17.41 8.18 4.07
N ARG A 100 -17.51 6.99 3.50
CA ARG A 100 -17.06 5.74 4.14
C ARG A 100 -15.60 5.50 3.84
N ILE A 101 -14.88 4.95 4.82
CA ILE A 101 -13.46 4.60 4.69
C ILE A 101 -13.34 3.10 4.46
N PHE A 102 -12.57 2.71 3.45
CA PHE A 102 -12.36 1.30 3.08
C PHE A 102 -10.89 0.95 2.95
N VAL A 103 -10.59 -0.34 3.15
CA VAL A 103 -9.30 -0.95 2.81
C VAL A 103 -9.50 -2.20 1.96
N THR A 104 -8.54 -2.51 1.08
CA THR A 104 -8.63 -3.62 0.11
C THR A 104 -8.14 -4.95 0.65
N GLY A 105 -7.81 -5.07 1.92
CA GLY A 105 -7.33 -6.34 2.49
C GLY A 105 -6.84 -6.24 3.92
N TYR A 106 -6.26 -7.32 4.39
CA TYR A 106 -5.77 -7.47 5.75
C TYR A 106 -4.56 -6.59 6.03
N LEU A 107 -4.51 -5.99 7.22
CA LEU A 107 -3.46 -5.10 7.67
C LEU A 107 -2.64 -5.74 8.80
N GLY A 108 -1.35 -5.34 8.89
CA GLY A 108 -0.41 -5.81 9.89
C GLY A 108 0.34 -7.08 9.52
N ASP A 109 -0.06 -7.77 8.45
CA ASP A 109 0.56 -9.03 8.03
C ASP A 109 2.05 -8.83 7.65
N SER A 110 2.39 -7.72 7.00
CA SER A 110 3.77 -7.39 6.64
C SER A 110 4.63 -7.10 7.87
N ALA A 111 4.12 -6.31 8.81
CA ALA A 111 4.82 -5.99 10.06
C ALA A 111 5.07 -7.26 10.91
N GLN A 112 4.09 -8.17 10.97
CA GLN A 112 4.28 -9.47 11.63
C GLN A 112 5.37 -10.28 10.93
N GLY A 113 5.39 -10.30 9.59
CA GLY A 113 6.41 -11.00 8.80
C GLY A 113 7.82 -10.47 9.07
N LEU A 114 7.97 -9.16 9.19
CA LEU A 114 9.25 -8.53 9.55
C LEU A 114 9.68 -8.93 10.97
N GLN A 115 8.78 -8.89 11.95
CA GLN A 115 9.08 -9.31 13.33
C GLN A 115 9.49 -10.79 13.39
N ASP A 116 8.80 -11.65 12.65
CA ASP A 116 9.09 -13.08 12.58
C ASP A 116 10.47 -13.34 11.96
N MET A 117 10.78 -12.67 10.86
CA MET A 117 12.08 -12.76 10.19
C MET A 117 13.22 -12.30 11.11
N LEU A 118 13.05 -11.19 11.82
CA LEU A 118 14.06 -10.67 12.76
C LEU A 118 14.24 -11.57 13.99
N SER A 119 13.18 -12.26 14.40
CA SER A 119 13.19 -13.21 15.53
C SER A 119 13.63 -14.61 15.12
N GLY A 120 13.92 -14.86 13.84
CA GLY A 120 14.30 -16.18 13.33
C GLY A 120 13.14 -17.19 13.31
N ARG A 121 11.89 -16.75 13.40
CA ARG A 121 10.69 -17.59 13.22
C ARG A 121 10.43 -17.79 11.73
N ASP A 122 9.91 -18.96 11.38
CA ASP A 122 9.49 -19.27 10.01
C ASP A 122 7.96 -19.33 9.96
N THR A 123 7.35 -18.30 9.40
CA THR A 123 5.90 -18.14 9.31
C THR A 123 5.47 -17.70 7.92
N PRO A 124 4.19 -17.94 7.53
CA PRO A 124 3.65 -17.45 6.26
C PRO A 124 3.72 -15.92 6.10
N PHE A 125 3.73 -15.16 7.19
CA PHE A 125 3.78 -13.70 7.17
C PHE A 125 5.07 -13.15 6.55
N ILE A 126 6.20 -13.90 6.66
CA ILE A 126 7.47 -13.52 6.01
C ILE A 126 7.32 -13.42 4.49
N ALA A 127 6.54 -14.32 3.90
CA ALA A 127 6.28 -14.27 2.47
C ALA A 127 5.43 -13.04 2.08
N LEU A 128 4.47 -12.63 2.91
CA LEU A 128 3.66 -11.43 2.69
C LEU A 128 4.52 -10.16 2.77
N HIS A 129 5.44 -10.09 3.75
CA HIS A 129 6.41 -9.00 3.86
C HIS A 129 7.35 -8.93 2.64
N ASN A 130 7.89 -10.06 2.20
CA ASN A 130 8.88 -10.10 1.11
C ASN A 130 8.26 -9.93 -0.28
N LYS A 131 6.97 -10.21 -0.44
CA LYS A 131 6.28 -10.25 -1.74
C LYS A 131 4.95 -9.50 -1.68
N PRO A 132 4.93 -8.19 -1.38
CA PRO A 132 3.70 -7.42 -1.39
C PRO A 132 3.05 -7.45 -2.79
N GLU A 133 1.72 -7.46 -2.82
CA GLU A 133 0.93 -7.34 -4.04
C GLU A 133 0.55 -5.87 -4.27
N PRO A 134 0.87 -5.33 -5.47
CA PRO A 134 0.59 -3.92 -5.78
C PRO A 134 -0.80 -3.76 -6.39
N PHE A 135 -1.85 -3.88 -5.77
CA PHE A 135 -3.27 -3.77 -6.17
C PHE A 135 -3.57 -2.95 -7.44
N VAL A 136 -2.81 -3.19 -8.54
CA VAL A 136 -2.85 -2.40 -9.79
C VAL A 136 -4.21 -2.47 -10.47
N ASN A 137 -4.78 -3.66 -10.60
CA ASN A 137 -6.07 -3.84 -11.28
C ASN A 137 -7.21 -3.22 -10.46
N GLU A 138 -7.14 -3.36 -9.16
CA GLU A 138 -8.07 -2.79 -8.19
C GLU A 138 -7.99 -1.26 -8.21
N GLY A 139 -6.78 -0.71 -8.20
CA GLY A 139 -6.54 0.73 -8.26
C GLY A 139 -7.09 1.36 -9.53
N ILE A 140 -6.83 0.76 -10.69
CA ILE A 140 -7.38 1.22 -11.98
C ILE A 140 -8.90 1.20 -11.96
N TRP A 141 -9.51 0.13 -11.44
CA TRP A 141 -10.96 0.00 -11.38
C TRP A 141 -11.58 1.00 -10.42
N LEU A 142 -11.01 1.17 -9.23
CA LEU A 142 -11.43 2.17 -8.24
C LEU A 142 -11.24 3.60 -8.78
N GLY A 143 -10.16 3.84 -9.53
CA GLY A 143 -9.93 5.10 -10.22
C GLY A 143 -11.06 5.50 -11.14
N GLY A 144 -11.65 4.56 -11.88
CA GLY A 144 -12.81 4.77 -12.76
C GLY A 144 -14.14 4.98 -12.03
N ARG A 145 -14.19 4.92 -10.69
CA ARG A 145 -15.42 5.07 -9.91
C ARG A 145 -15.55 6.51 -9.40
N ASN A 146 -16.59 7.21 -9.83
CA ASN A 146 -16.83 8.60 -9.43
C ASN A 146 -17.19 8.73 -7.95
N GLU A 147 -17.76 7.71 -7.36
CA GLU A 147 -18.09 7.60 -5.95
C GLU A 147 -16.86 7.44 -5.04
N VAL A 148 -15.70 7.04 -5.56
CA VAL A 148 -14.42 7.05 -4.84
C VAL A 148 -13.84 8.45 -4.91
N HIS A 149 -13.67 9.10 -3.76
CA HIS A 149 -13.20 10.48 -3.69
C HIS A 149 -11.70 10.56 -3.47
N ALA A 150 -11.17 10.01 -2.38
CA ALA A 150 -9.74 9.97 -2.09
C ALA A 150 -9.21 8.54 -2.08
N MET A 151 -7.94 8.38 -2.45
CA MET A 151 -7.28 7.09 -2.41
C MET A 151 -5.77 7.25 -2.20
N MET A 152 -5.17 6.32 -1.47
CA MET A 152 -3.72 6.10 -1.35
C MET A 152 -3.45 4.64 -1.01
N ASP A 153 -2.20 4.21 -0.98
CA ASP A 153 -1.80 2.92 -0.42
C ASP A 153 -1.36 3.06 1.05
N ILE A 154 -1.26 1.91 1.72
CA ILE A 154 -0.83 1.83 3.13
C ILE A 154 0.62 1.36 3.16
N SER A 155 1.55 2.30 3.32
CA SER A 155 2.99 2.07 3.36
C SER A 155 3.59 2.22 4.76
N ASP A 156 3.09 3.15 5.57
CA ASP A 156 3.61 3.50 6.89
C ASP A 156 2.67 3.08 8.04
N GLY A 157 1.56 2.43 7.70
CA GLY A 157 0.50 2.01 8.60
C GLY A 157 -0.70 2.94 8.55
N ILE A 158 -1.89 2.35 8.75
CA ILE A 158 -3.15 3.08 8.55
C ILE A 158 -3.28 4.32 9.43
N ALA A 159 -2.68 4.35 10.62
CA ALA A 159 -2.70 5.51 11.49
C ALA A 159 -1.97 6.71 10.87
N SER A 160 -0.85 6.47 10.19
CA SER A 160 -0.07 7.49 9.50
C SER A 160 -0.70 7.87 8.16
N ASP A 161 -1.03 6.85 7.34
CA ASP A 161 -1.48 7.07 5.97
C ASP A 161 -2.86 7.74 5.91
N LEU A 162 -3.78 7.37 6.81
CA LEU A 162 -5.07 8.06 6.90
C LEU A 162 -4.92 9.54 7.27
N LEU A 163 -3.96 9.88 8.15
CA LEU A 163 -3.68 11.29 8.49
C LEU A 163 -3.32 12.12 7.26
N HIS A 164 -2.61 11.56 6.29
CA HIS A 164 -2.31 12.28 5.03
C HIS A 164 -3.58 12.62 4.25
N ILE A 165 -4.56 11.72 4.18
CA ILE A 165 -5.86 12.02 3.57
C ILE A 165 -6.57 13.11 4.34
N LEU A 166 -6.62 13.01 5.67
CA LEU A 166 -7.36 13.94 6.52
C LEU A 166 -6.78 15.35 6.45
N GLN A 167 -5.46 15.48 6.58
CA GLN A 167 -4.77 16.78 6.52
C GLN A 167 -4.95 17.46 5.17
N MET A 168 -4.81 16.70 4.06
CA MET A 168 -4.94 17.26 2.71
C MET A 168 -6.40 17.60 2.35
N SER A 169 -7.36 16.93 2.98
CA SER A 169 -8.79 17.15 2.76
C SER A 169 -9.41 18.14 3.77
N GLY A 170 -8.73 18.48 4.87
CA GLY A 170 -9.26 19.34 5.94
C GLY A 170 -10.42 18.69 6.69
N VAL A 171 -10.33 17.41 6.98
CA VAL A 171 -11.39 16.59 7.61
C VAL A 171 -10.84 15.71 8.73
N GLY A 172 -11.72 15.15 9.56
CA GLY A 172 -11.42 14.14 10.57
C GLY A 172 -11.98 12.77 10.19
N ALA A 173 -11.70 11.76 11.02
CA ALA A 173 -12.22 10.42 10.83
C ALA A 173 -12.69 9.77 12.15
N GLU A 174 -13.63 8.84 12.03
CA GLU A 174 -13.95 7.83 13.03
C GLU A 174 -13.63 6.45 12.44
N VAL A 175 -12.73 5.72 13.08
CA VAL A 175 -12.28 4.39 12.64
C VAL A 175 -12.60 3.36 13.70
N SER A 176 -13.27 2.27 13.32
CA SER A 176 -13.65 1.16 14.21
C SER A 176 -12.58 0.07 14.15
N LEU A 177 -11.85 -0.14 15.23
CA LEU A 177 -10.78 -1.12 15.34
C LEU A 177 -11.26 -2.55 15.08
N ASP A 178 -12.45 -2.86 15.57
CA ASP A 178 -13.10 -4.16 15.41
C ASP A 178 -13.57 -4.43 13.97
N MET A 179 -13.55 -3.42 13.10
CA MET A 179 -13.84 -3.54 11.67
C MET A 179 -12.57 -3.63 10.81
N ILE A 180 -11.39 -3.34 11.35
CA ILE A 180 -10.14 -3.47 10.62
C ILE A 180 -9.84 -4.95 10.35
N PRO A 181 -9.73 -5.38 9.08
CA PRO A 181 -9.38 -6.76 8.76
C PRO A 181 -7.92 -7.03 9.16
N THR A 182 -7.70 -7.95 10.08
CA THR A 182 -6.36 -8.33 10.53
C THR A 182 -6.29 -9.78 10.95
N ASN A 183 -5.13 -10.43 10.72
CA ASN A 183 -4.75 -11.75 11.24
C ASN A 183 -3.73 -11.63 12.39
N THR A 184 -3.39 -10.40 12.77
CA THR A 184 -2.30 -10.09 13.70
C THR A 184 -2.84 -9.23 14.85
N PRO A 185 -2.05 -8.96 15.90
CA PRO A 185 -2.43 -7.99 16.90
C PRO A 185 -2.81 -6.64 16.28
N ILE A 186 -3.85 -5.99 16.82
CA ILE A 186 -4.42 -4.76 16.25
C ILE A 186 -3.39 -3.63 16.17
N GLU A 187 -2.42 -3.60 17.08
CA GLU A 187 -1.33 -2.63 17.09
C GLU A 187 -0.48 -2.72 15.81
N LEU A 188 -0.26 -3.94 15.30
CA LEU A 188 0.45 -4.15 14.04
C LEU A 188 -0.40 -3.75 12.83
N ALA A 189 -1.71 -3.96 12.89
CA ALA A 189 -2.62 -3.53 11.83
C ALA A 189 -2.76 -2.00 11.76
N VAL A 190 -2.62 -1.30 12.89
CA VAL A 190 -2.77 0.16 12.96
C VAL A 190 -1.47 0.90 12.65
N ALA A 191 -0.34 0.44 13.21
CA ALA A 191 0.95 1.13 13.11
C ALA A 191 1.98 0.42 12.23
N GLY A 192 1.71 -0.82 11.82
CA GLY A 192 2.61 -1.59 10.96
C GLY A 192 2.56 -1.13 9.52
N GLY A 193 3.73 -0.92 8.92
CA GLY A 193 3.85 -0.51 7.53
C GLY A 193 4.06 -1.67 6.55
N GLU A 194 4.20 -1.30 5.28
CA GLU A 194 4.52 -2.17 4.15
C GLU A 194 3.42 -3.20 3.78
N ASP A 195 2.15 -2.92 4.11
CA ASP A 195 1.02 -3.76 3.70
C ASP A 195 0.61 -3.54 2.24
N TYR A 196 0.84 -2.33 1.71
CA TYR A 196 0.56 -1.92 0.33
C TYR A 196 -0.88 -2.24 -0.12
N LYS A 197 -1.83 -2.18 0.82
CA LYS A 197 -3.26 -2.21 0.52
C LYS A 197 -3.73 -0.82 0.13
N LEU A 198 -4.81 -0.73 -0.66
CA LEU A 198 -5.41 0.56 -0.96
C LEU A 198 -6.32 1.00 0.19
N LEU A 199 -6.14 2.22 0.63
CA LEU A 199 -6.99 2.98 1.55
C LEU A 199 -7.77 3.99 0.72
N LEU A 200 -9.09 4.00 0.84
CA LEU A 200 -9.93 4.90 0.06
C LEU A 200 -11.12 5.42 0.83
N THR A 201 -11.66 6.55 0.35
CA THR A 201 -12.91 7.11 0.83
C THR A 201 -13.93 7.13 -0.30
N ALA A 202 -15.20 6.84 0.02
CA ALA A 202 -16.26 6.80 -0.96
C ALA A 202 -17.57 7.38 -0.42
N ASP A 203 -18.37 7.92 -1.34
CA ASP A 203 -19.71 8.47 -1.06
C ASP A 203 -20.57 7.46 -0.30
N VAL A 204 -21.18 7.89 0.81
CA VAL A 204 -21.99 7.04 1.68
C VAL A 204 -23.19 6.43 0.95
N GLY A 205 -23.79 7.16 0.00
CA GLY A 205 -24.95 6.68 -0.76
C GLY A 205 -24.62 5.58 -1.76
N ALA A 206 -23.34 5.45 -2.14
CA ALA A 206 -22.86 4.44 -3.09
C ALA A 206 -21.98 3.35 -2.43
N ALA A 207 -21.59 3.53 -1.18
CA ALA A 207 -20.62 2.71 -0.46
C ALA A 207 -20.96 1.20 -0.48
N ALA A 208 -22.17 0.83 -0.15
CA ALA A 208 -22.61 -0.58 -0.13
C ALA A 208 -22.53 -1.22 -1.52
N ARG A 209 -22.98 -0.50 -2.55
CA ARG A 209 -22.93 -0.98 -3.93
C ARG A 209 -21.48 -1.10 -4.43
N LEU A 210 -20.63 -0.13 -4.09
CA LEU A 210 -19.19 -0.18 -4.42
C LEU A 210 -18.54 -1.44 -3.86
N ALA A 211 -18.82 -1.78 -2.58
CA ALA A 211 -18.29 -2.99 -1.94
C ALA A 211 -18.81 -4.29 -2.59
N GLU A 212 -20.08 -4.33 -2.96
CA GLU A 212 -20.67 -5.47 -3.69
C GLU A 212 -20.04 -5.64 -5.09
N ASP A 213 -19.93 -4.55 -5.86
CA ASP A 213 -19.33 -4.54 -7.20
C ASP A 213 -17.85 -4.93 -7.14
N TYR A 214 -17.10 -4.45 -6.14
CA TYR A 214 -15.70 -4.81 -5.91
C TYR A 214 -15.55 -6.31 -5.66
N LYS A 215 -16.34 -6.85 -4.72
CA LYS A 215 -16.36 -8.28 -4.41
C LYS A 215 -16.75 -9.15 -5.61
N ALA A 216 -17.74 -8.73 -6.37
CA ALA A 216 -18.15 -9.43 -7.58
C ALA A 216 -17.04 -9.48 -8.65
N LYS A 217 -16.24 -8.41 -8.74
CA LYS A 217 -15.17 -8.29 -9.73
C LYS A 217 -13.89 -8.99 -9.35
N PHE A 218 -13.46 -8.87 -8.10
CA PHE A 218 -12.14 -9.32 -7.64
C PHE A 218 -12.18 -10.58 -6.76
N GLY A 219 -13.38 -10.99 -6.31
CA GLY A 219 -13.56 -12.15 -5.43
C GLY A 219 -13.27 -11.88 -3.95
N GLU A 220 -12.64 -10.76 -3.64
CA GLU A 220 -12.26 -10.35 -2.29
C GLU A 220 -13.13 -9.19 -1.81
N PRO A 221 -13.43 -9.11 -0.50
CA PRO A 221 -14.24 -8.01 0.02
C PRO A 221 -13.46 -6.67 0.03
N LEU A 222 -14.20 -5.58 -0.13
CA LEU A 222 -13.75 -4.24 0.21
C LEU A 222 -14.24 -3.97 1.65
N TYR A 223 -13.32 -3.77 2.58
CA TYR A 223 -13.62 -3.71 4.01
C TYR A 223 -13.90 -2.26 4.43
N GLU A 224 -15.13 -1.99 4.87
CA GLU A 224 -15.47 -0.71 5.50
C GLU A 224 -14.92 -0.71 6.93
N ILE A 225 -14.14 0.31 7.29
CA ILE A 225 -13.47 0.42 8.61
C ILE A 225 -13.86 1.68 9.38
N GLY A 226 -14.61 2.61 8.75
CA GLY A 226 -14.96 3.86 9.41
C GLY A 226 -15.61 4.87 8.48
N ARG A 227 -15.60 6.13 8.91
CA ARG A 227 -16.18 7.25 8.17
C ARG A 227 -15.38 8.53 8.34
N ILE A 228 -15.47 9.39 7.33
CA ILE A 228 -14.96 10.76 7.37
C ILE A 228 -15.98 11.66 8.09
N VAL A 229 -15.48 12.49 8.98
CA VAL A 229 -16.28 13.44 9.76
C VAL A 229 -15.74 14.86 9.63
N ALA A 230 -16.53 15.84 10.03
CA ALA A 230 -16.01 17.21 10.19
C ALA A 230 -15.02 17.26 11.37
N GLY A 231 -13.96 18.05 11.24
CA GLY A 231 -12.89 18.16 12.23
C GLY A 231 -11.55 17.82 11.62
N GLU A 232 -10.51 17.59 12.42
CA GLU A 232 -9.14 17.34 11.96
C GLU A 232 -8.50 16.12 12.65
N GLU A 233 -9.23 15.44 13.54
CA GLU A 233 -8.69 14.36 14.37
C GLU A 233 -9.20 12.99 13.92
N ILE A 234 -8.39 11.95 14.17
CA ILE A 234 -8.83 10.56 14.11
C ILE A 234 -9.38 10.18 15.50
N ARG A 235 -10.63 9.71 15.51
CA ARG A 235 -11.23 9.06 16.68
C ARG A 235 -11.23 7.55 16.44
N TRP A 236 -10.47 6.84 17.26
CA TRP A 236 -10.46 5.39 17.26
C TRP A 236 -11.56 4.86 18.17
N LEU A 237 -12.30 3.89 17.67
CA LEU A 237 -13.41 3.26 18.39
C LEU A 237 -13.13 1.76 18.52
N ASP A 238 -13.34 1.21 19.72
CA ASP A 238 -13.44 -0.24 19.92
C ASP A 238 -14.88 -0.58 20.32
N ARG A 239 -15.58 -1.31 19.46
CA ARG A 239 -17.01 -1.64 19.65
C ARG A 239 -17.86 -0.40 19.98
N GLY A 240 -17.58 0.70 19.28
CA GLY A 240 -18.27 1.97 19.43
C GLY A 240 -17.82 2.85 20.60
N ASN A 241 -16.87 2.41 21.44
CA ASN A 241 -16.32 3.19 22.53
C ASN A 241 -15.02 3.87 22.12
N PRO A 242 -14.82 5.17 22.41
CA PRO A 242 -13.55 5.84 22.12
C PRO A 242 -12.39 5.19 22.89
N VAL A 243 -11.30 4.96 22.18
CA VAL A 243 -10.03 4.45 22.72
C VAL A 243 -8.87 5.35 22.29
N LEU A 244 -7.87 5.46 23.14
CA LEU A 244 -6.62 6.10 22.78
C LEU A 244 -5.71 5.05 22.16
N ILE A 245 -5.19 5.34 20.99
CA ILE A 245 -4.11 4.55 20.38
C ILE A 245 -2.84 5.38 20.48
N GLU A 246 -1.91 4.92 21.29
CA GLU A 246 -0.56 5.46 21.41
C GLU A 246 0.36 4.83 20.35
N CYS A 247 -0.07 4.84 19.10
CA CYS A 247 0.72 4.32 18.00
C CYS A 247 1.00 5.47 17.03
N GLU A 248 2.23 5.94 17.04
CA GLU A 248 2.77 6.71 15.93
C GLU A 248 3.13 5.72 14.82
N GLY A 249 2.69 5.99 13.57
CA GLY A 249 3.14 5.23 12.41
C GLY A 249 4.67 5.32 12.27
N PHE A 250 5.25 4.61 11.32
CA PHE A 250 6.70 4.63 11.10
C PHE A 250 7.17 6.05 10.81
N ALA A 251 8.01 6.61 11.69
CA ALA A 251 8.62 7.92 11.49
C ALA A 251 9.97 7.76 10.78
N HIS A 252 10.14 8.41 9.63
CA HIS A 252 11.40 8.41 8.88
C HIS A 252 12.47 9.33 9.48
N PHE A 253 12.09 10.25 10.41
CA PHE A 253 13.00 11.24 11.03
C PHE A 253 12.67 11.46 12.50
#